data_b8d2a99e338d89f215b4d5457d66459e
#
_entry.id   b8d2a99e338d89f215b4d5457d66459e
#
_cell.length_a   1.000
_cell.length_b   1.000
_cell.length_c   1.000
_cell.angle_alpha   90.00
_cell.angle_beta   90.00
_cell.angle_gamma   90.00
#
_symmetry.space_group_name_H-M   'P 1'
#
loop_
_entity.id
_entity.type
_entity.pdbx_description
1 polymer ?
#
loop_
_entity_poly.entity_id
_entity_poly.type
_entity_poly.pdbx_seq_one_letter_code
_entity_poly.pdbx_strand_id
1 'polypeptide(L)'
;EDELFIPQVFSNKIVYSNETALYFEGYSDQVPFTYTVTVPKGYHSKILWNDFIVRQTPIELFDKGIKEISSPYGNPIKIYCIERTLCDLLRSRKDFNKERYIPAVQKYMRSKQKDLYKIMEYAKLLNVENKIRPYLEVLL
;
A
#
# COMPACT_ATOMS: atom_id res chain seq x y z
N GLU A 1 2.00 -22.52 7.86
CA GLU A 1 0.78 -21.79 8.10
C GLU A 1 0.85 -20.40 7.48
N ASP A 2 -0.18 -19.99 6.74
CA ASP A 2 -0.15 -18.76 5.95
C ASP A 2 -0.57 -17.55 6.79
N GLU A 3 0.40 -16.88 7.37
CA GLU A 3 0.18 -15.72 8.24
C GLU A 3 -0.35 -14.48 7.50
N LEU A 4 -0.29 -14.46 6.16
CA LEU A 4 -0.85 -13.38 5.37
C LEU A 4 -2.31 -13.65 4.99
N PHE A 5 -2.62 -14.91 4.73
CA PHE A 5 -3.95 -15.31 4.29
C PHE A 5 -4.97 -15.39 5.45
N ILE A 6 -4.56 -15.98 6.57
CA ILE A 6 -5.45 -16.25 7.69
C ILE A 6 -6.16 -15.01 8.22
N PRO A 7 -5.48 -13.87 8.47
CA PRO A 7 -6.19 -12.69 8.97
C PRO A 7 -7.30 -12.21 8.03
N GLN A 8 -7.12 -12.33 6.73
CA GLN A 8 -8.12 -11.91 5.76
C GLN A 8 -9.27 -12.90 5.61
N VAL A 9 -9.08 -14.14 6.03
CA VAL A 9 -10.20 -15.11 6.14
C VAL A 9 -11.16 -14.67 7.24
N PHE A 10 -10.63 -14.15 8.35
CA PHE A 10 -11.44 -13.73 9.48
C PHE A 10 -12.02 -12.32 9.34
N SER A 11 -11.48 -11.49 8.46
CA SER A 11 -11.99 -10.14 8.26
C SER A 11 -11.78 -9.65 6.83
N ASN A 12 -12.84 -9.14 6.21
CA ASN A 12 -12.76 -8.46 4.91
C ASN A 12 -12.46 -6.97 5.04
N LYS A 13 -12.11 -6.50 6.24
CA LYS A 13 -11.79 -5.11 6.53
C LYS A 13 -10.30 -4.86 6.67
N ILE A 14 -9.47 -5.76 6.17
CA ILE A 14 -8.01 -5.67 6.26
C ILE A 14 -7.41 -5.77 4.85
N VAL A 15 -6.58 -4.79 4.49
CA VAL A 15 -5.83 -4.82 3.23
C VAL A 15 -4.37 -4.54 3.57
N TYR A 16 -3.46 -5.34 3.06
CA TYR A 16 -2.03 -5.08 3.25
C TYR A 16 -1.63 -3.83 2.49
N SER A 17 -0.85 -2.96 3.13
CA SER A 17 -0.66 -1.59 2.67
C SER A 17 0.76 -1.06 2.93
N ASN A 18 1.02 0.13 2.47
CA ASN A 18 2.23 0.91 2.72
C ASN A 18 3.50 0.11 2.43
N GLU A 19 4.44 0.00 3.37
CA GLU A 19 5.70 -0.72 3.15
C GLU A 19 5.48 -2.19 2.80
N THR A 20 4.46 -2.82 3.36
CA THR A 20 4.13 -4.20 3.06
C THR A 20 3.67 -4.36 1.62
N ALA A 21 2.75 -3.51 1.17
CA ALA A 21 2.31 -3.52 -0.22
C ALA A 21 3.45 -3.17 -1.18
N LEU A 22 4.30 -2.23 -0.81
CA LEU A 22 5.46 -1.86 -1.61
C LEU A 22 6.38 -3.08 -1.85
N TYR A 23 6.62 -3.84 -0.81
CA TYR A 23 7.43 -5.06 -0.88
C TYR A 23 6.77 -6.12 -1.75
N PHE A 24 5.49 -6.43 -1.50
CA PHE A 24 4.81 -7.49 -2.25
C PHE A 24 4.52 -7.11 -3.70
N GLU A 25 4.46 -5.83 -4.02
CA GLU A 25 4.37 -5.37 -5.40
C GLU A 25 5.74 -5.38 -6.11
N GLY A 26 6.81 -5.71 -5.39
CA GLY A 26 8.14 -5.83 -5.97
C GLY A 26 8.91 -4.53 -6.09
N TYR A 27 8.53 -3.51 -5.34
CA TYR A 27 9.16 -2.19 -5.42
C TYR A 27 10.07 -1.85 -4.23
N SER A 28 10.26 -2.79 -3.32
CA SER A 28 11.21 -2.65 -2.21
C SER A 28 11.86 -3.99 -1.94
N ASP A 29 13.17 -3.97 -1.66
CA ASP A 29 13.92 -5.16 -1.25
C ASP A 29 13.87 -5.38 0.27
N GLN A 30 13.29 -4.44 1.01
CA GLN A 30 13.18 -4.52 2.46
C GLN A 30 12.02 -5.42 2.86
N VAL A 31 12.33 -6.62 3.36
CA VAL A 31 11.32 -7.53 3.89
C VAL A 31 10.72 -6.89 5.14
N PRO A 32 9.40 -6.70 5.19
CA PRO A 32 8.78 -6.10 6.38
C PRO A 32 9.01 -6.97 7.61
N PHE A 33 9.48 -6.35 8.69
CA PHE A 33 9.60 -7.02 9.98
C PHE A 33 8.22 -7.27 10.59
N THR A 34 7.35 -6.29 10.50
CA THR A 34 5.94 -6.38 10.90
C THR A 34 5.11 -5.91 9.73
N TYR A 35 4.07 -6.67 9.39
CA TYR A 35 3.21 -6.30 8.26
C TYR A 35 2.31 -5.13 8.62
N THR A 36 2.13 -4.24 7.65
CA THR A 36 1.21 -3.10 7.77
C THR A 36 -0.10 -3.44 7.07
N VAL A 37 -1.20 -3.18 7.76
CA VAL A 37 -2.55 -3.31 7.20
C VAL A 37 -3.27 -1.98 7.30
N THR A 38 -4.17 -1.73 6.37
CA THR A 38 -5.08 -0.60 6.41
C THR A 38 -6.50 -1.13 6.63
N VAL A 39 -7.22 -0.45 7.51
CA VAL A 39 -8.61 -0.75 7.83
C VAL A 39 -9.45 0.51 7.61
N PRO A 40 -10.77 0.37 7.37
CA PRO A 40 -11.63 1.55 7.31
C PRO A 40 -11.70 2.20 8.69
N LYS A 41 -11.79 3.53 8.69
CA LYS A 41 -11.91 4.31 9.93
C LYS A 41 -13.05 3.80 10.78
N GLY A 42 -12.79 3.59 12.07
CA GLY A 42 -13.76 3.08 13.02
C GLY A 42 -13.75 1.56 13.18
N TYR A 43 -13.04 0.84 12.34
CA TYR A 43 -12.90 -0.60 12.51
C TYR A 43 -11.83 -0.90 13.56
N HIS A 44 -12.15 -1.75 14.54
CA HIS A 44 -11.25 -2.14 15.61
C HIS A 44 -11.22 -3.65 15.78
N SER A 45 -10.02 -4.20 16.01
CA SER A 45 -9.83 -5.59 16.34
C SER A 45 -8.57 -5.70 17.20
N LYS A 46 -8.70 -6.30 18.39
CA LYS A 46 -7.56 -6.47 19.30
C LYS A 46 -6.45 -7.33 18.71
N ILE A 47 -6.81 -8.31 17.89
CA ILE A 47 -5.84 -9.21 17.25
C ILE A 47 -4.94 -8.41 16.31
N LEU A 48 -5.53 -7.50 15.53
CA LEU A 48 -4.78 -6.68 14.58
C LEU A 48 -3.76 -5.78 15.26
N TRP A 49 -4.14 -5.16 16.36
CA TRP A 49 -3.27 -4.22 17.04
C TRP A 49 -2.02 -4.86 17.63
N ASN A 50 -2.06 -6.16 17.94
CA ASN A 50 -0.92 -6.88 18.50
C ASN A 50 0.06 -7.38 17.44
N ASP A 51 -0.47 -7.80 16.29
CA ASP A 51 0.32 -8.52 15.28
C ASP A 51 0.72 -7.66 14.09
N PHE A 52 0.08 -6.52 13.90
CA PHE A 52 0.26 -5.68 12.71
C PHE A 52 0.49 -4.22 13.06
N ILE A 53 1.13 -3.50 12.14
CA ILE A 53 1.07 -2.05 12.12
C ILE A 53 -0.26 -1.72 11.45
N VAL A 54 -1.15 -1.02 12.16
CA VAL A 54 -2.50 -0.73 11.67
C VAL A 54 -2.60 0.74 11.27
N ARG A 55 -3.05 0.96 10.04
CA ARG A 55 -3.34 2.30 9.52
C ARG A 55 -4.83 2.38 9.18
N GLN A 56 -5.36 3.59 9.18
CA GLN A 56 -6.78 3.82 8.87
C GLN A 56 -6.92 4.65 7.61
N THR A 57 -7.99 4.41 6.89
CA THR A 57 -8.38 5.22 5.73
C THR A 57 -9.87 5.57 5.84
N PRO A 58 -10.32 6.68 5.27
CA PRO A 58 -11.75 6.95 5.20
C PRO A 58 -12.49 5.77 4.57
N ILE A 59 -13.69 5.50 5.06
CA ILE A 59 -14.49 4.35 4.63
C ILE A 59 -14.66 4.34 3.12
N GLU A 60 -14.96 5.49 2.52
CA GLU A 60 -15.19 5.63 1.09
C GLU A 60 -13.93 5.41 0.24
N LEU A 61 -12.76 5.42 0.84
CA LEU A 61 -11.50 5.17 0.13
C LEU A 61 -10.96 3.77 0.35
N PHE A 62 -11.56 3.01 1.26
CA PHE A 62 -11.04 1.68 1.64
C PHE A 62 -10.94 0.72 0.45
N ASP A 63 -11.96 0.69 -0.40
CA ASP A 63 -12.01 -0.25 -1.55
C ASP A 63 -11.23 0.22 -2.77
N LYS A 64 -10.66 1.42 -2.75
CA LYS A 64 -9.98 1.99 -3.90
C LYS A 64 -8.57 1.42 -4.03
N GLY A 65 -8.30 0.78 -5.16
CA GLY A 65 -6.95 0.28 -5.48
C GLY A 65 -6.59 -1.06 -4.88
N ILE A 66 -7.57 -1.84 -4.42
CA ILE A 66 -7.31 -3.20 -3.96
C ILE A 66 -7.01 -4.10 -5.15
N LYS A 67 -6.00 -4.94 -5.01
CA LYS A 67 -5.72 -6.02 -5.96
C LYS A 67 -5.45 -7.32 -5.21
N GLU A 68 -5.67 -8.43 -5.87
CA GLU A 68 -5.40 -9.74 -5.32
C GLU A 68 -4.09 -10.27 -5.86
N ILE A 69 -3.26 -10.81 -4.99
CA ILE A 69 -2.03 -11.52 -5.34
C ILE A 69 -1.99 -12.85 -4.61
N SER A 70 -1.06 -13.72 -4.99
CA SER A 70 -0.85 -14.96 -4.26
C SER A 70 0.13 -14.76 -3.12
N SER A 71 -0.20 -15.29 -1.95
CA SER A 71 0.75 -15.37 -0.84
C SER A 71 1.87 -16.35 -1.18
N PRO A 72 2.96 -16.41 -0.39
CA PRO A 72 4.01 -17.42 -0.60
C PRO A 72 3.51 -18.86 -0.56
N TYR A 73 2.37 -19.12 0.07
CA TYR A 73 1.75 -20.44 0.11
C TYR A 73 0.71 -20.66 -0.98
N GLY A 74 0.53 -19.67 -1.88
CA GLY A 74 -0.39 -19.79 -3.00
C GLY A 74 -1.84 -19.40 -2.72
N ASN A 75 -2.13 -18.83 -1.56
CA ASN A 75 -3.48 -18.38 -1.22
C ASN A 75 -3.71 -16.93 -1.67
N PRO A 76 -4.94 -16.56 -2.06
CA PRO A 76 -5.21 -15.20 -2.50
C PRO A 76 -5.21 -14.25 -1.31
N ILE A 77 -4.45 -13.17 -1.44
CA ILE A 77 -4.44 -12.08 -0.45
C ILE A 77 -4.68 -10.75 -1.14
N LYS A 78 -5.25 -9.81 -0.41
CA LYS A 78 -5.56 -8.46 -0.90
C LYS A 78 -4.53 -7.48 -0.41
N ILE A 79 -3.98 -6.72 -1.37
CA ILE A 79 -3.07 -5.63 -1.11
C ILE A 79 -3.56 -4.40 -1.87
N TYR A 80 -3.04 -3.22 -1.52
CA TYR A 80 -3.22 -2.06 -2.38
C TYR A 80 -2.20 -2.09 -3.52
N CYS A 81 -2.66 -1.71 -4.71
CA CYS A 81 -1.80 -1.62 -5.88
C CYS A 81 -0.69 -0.58 -5.69
N ILE A 82 0.34 -0.64 -6.54
CA ILE A 82 1.48 0.27 -6.43
C ILE A 82 1.06 1.74 -6.54
N GLU A 83 0.13 2.07 -7.42
CA GLU A 83 -0.32 3.45 -7.58
C GLU A 83 -0.94 4.00 -6.29
N ARG A 84 -1.82 3.22 -5.66
CA ARG A 84 -2.39 3.60 -4.38
C ARG A 84 -1.32 3.67 -3.29
N THR A 85 -0.43 2.70 -3.26
CA THR A 85 0.62 2.60 -2.24
C THR A 85 1.57 3.80 -2.27
N LEU A 86 1.98 4.25 -3.45
CA LEU A 86 2.84 5.41 -3.57
C LEU A 86 2.16 6.69 -3.05
N CYS A 87 0.86 6.78 -3.20
CA CYS A 87 0.09 7.90 -2.65
C CYS A 87 -0.08 7.78 -1.13
N ASP A 88 -0.38 6.58 -0.64
CA ASP A 88 -0.55 6.34 0.80
C ASP A 88 0.74 6.64 1.58
N LEU A 89 1.90 6.28 1.04
CA LEU A 89 3.18 6.54 1.70
C LEU A 89 3.47 8.03 1.83
N LEU A 90 3.09 8.83 0.86
CA LEU A 90 3.24 10.30 0.94
C LEU A 90 2.30 10.92 1.97
N ARG A 91 1.19 10.27 2.24
CA ARG A 91 0.21 10.71 3.23
C ARG A 91 0.64 10.38 4.65
N SER A 92 1.43 9.34 4.83
CA SER A 92 1.78 8.80 6.13
C SER A 92 3.15 9.29 6.59
N ARG A 93 3.19 10.24 7.51
CA ARG A 93 4.47 10.71 8.08
C ARG A 93 5.22 9.60 8.80
N LYS A 94 4.50 8.64 9.37
CA LYS A 94 5.11 7.53 10.12
C LYS A 94 5.77 6.51 9.21
N ASP A 95 5.22 6.31 8.00
CA ASP A 95 5.67 5.27 7.10
C ASP A 95 6.57 5.79 5.97
N PHE A 96 6.59 7.10 5.74
CA PHE A 96 7.38 7.66 4.65
C PHE A 96 8.87 7.55 4.94
N ASN A 97 9.59 6.93 4.02
CA ASN A 97 11.05 6.82 4.05
C ASN A 97 11.57 7.17 2.66
N LYS A 98 12.20 8.32 2.54
CA LYS A 98 12.66 8.86 1.26
C LYS A 98 13.64 7.93 0.56
N GLU A 99 14.51 7.26 1.31
CA GLU A 99 15.51 6.35 0.76
C GLU A 99 14.89 5.12 0.10
N ARG A 100 13.70 4.71 0.53
CA ARG A 100 12.94 3.63 -0.11
C ARG A 100 11.98 4.15 -1.15
N TYR A 101 11.42 5.32 -0.93
CA TYR A 101 10.39 5.89 -1.79
C TYR A 101 10.94 6.27 -3.16
N ILE A 102 12.09 6.96 -3.21
CA ILE A 102 12.67 7.40 -4.47
C ILE A 102 13.01 6.23 -5.39
N PRO A 103 13.72 5.17 -4.93
CA PRO A 103 13.96 4.02 -5.80
C PRO A 103 12.69 3.32 -6.27
N ALA A 104 11.65 3.29 -5.44
CA ALA A 104 10.36 2.70 -5.82
C ALA A 104 9.70 3.50 -6.94
N VAL A 105 9.67 4.84 -6.83
CA VAL A 105 9.13 5.69 -7.88
C VAL A 105 9.95 5.57 -9.16
N GLN A 106 11.28 5.52 -9.06
CA GLN A 106 12.15 5.34 -10.22
C GLN A 106 11.82 4.03 -10.95
N LYS A 107 11.67 2.95 -10.20
CA LYS A 107 11.30 1.66 -10.78
C LYS A 107 9.93 1.73 -11.45
N TYR A 108 8.97 2.38 -10.78
CA TYR A 108 7.63 2.55 -11.33
C TYR A 108 7.65 3.34 -12.64
N MET A 109 8.39 4.44 -12.69
CA MET A 109 8.46 5.29 -13.87
C MET A 109 9.14 4.59 -15.06
N ARG A 110 10.00 3.59 -14.81
CA ARG A 110 10.62 2.77 -15.85
C ARG A 110 9.76 1.60 -16.28
N SER A 111 8.71 1.30 -15.54
CA SER A 111 7.84 0.16 -15.83
C SER A 111 6.96 0.42 -17.04
N LYS A 112 6.81 -0.59 -17.90
CA LYS A 112 5.83 -0.56 -19.00
C LYS A 112 4.40 -0.64 -18.47
N GLN A 113 4.23 -1.05 -17.21
CA GLN A 113 2.92 -1.19 -16.58
C GLN A 113 2.48 0.09 -15.87
N LYS A 114 3.31 1.14 -15.89
CA LYS A 114 2.95 2.38 -15.21
C LYS A 114 1.68 2.98 -15.81
N ASP A 115 0.87 3.54 -14.91
CA ASP A 115 -0.39 4.17 -15.26
C ASP A 115 -0.47 5.52 -14.54
N LEU A 116 0.01 6.56 -15.22
CA LEU A 116 0.07 7.91 -14.63
C LEU A 116 -1.31 8.50 -14.39
N TYR A 117 -2.28 8.11 -15.18
CA TYR A 117 -3.68 8.50 -14.98
C TYR A 117 -4.19 7.98 -13.66
N LYS A 118 -3.94 6.70 -13.41
CA LYS A 118 -4.39 6.01 -12.21
C LYS A 118 -3.72 6.57 -10.96
N ILE A 119 -2.41 6.80 -11.01
CA ILE A 119 -1.71 7.34 -9.85
C ILE A 119 -2.20 8.76 -9.52
N MET A 120 -2.48 9.58 -10.53
CA MET A 120 -3.02 10.92 -10.28
C MET A 120 -4.46 10.88 -9.76
N GLU A 121 -5.25 9.91 -10.18
CA GLU A 121 -6.59 9.69 -9.65
C GLU A 121 -6.53 9.42 -8.13
N TYR A 122 -5.67 8.48 -7.73
CA TYR A 122 -5.50 8.20 -6.30
C TYR A 122 -4.88 9.38 -5.55
N ALA A 123 -3.96 10.10 -6.17
CA ALA A 123 -3.36 11.28 -5.55
C ALA A 123 -4.41 12.35 -5.24
N LYS A 124 -5.39 12.53 -6.13
CA LYS A 124 -6.51 13.43 -5.88
C LYS A 124 -7.39 12.95 -4.73
N LEU A 125 -7.78 11.69 -4.77
CA LEU A 125 -8.63 11.10 -3.73
C LEU A 125 -7.97 11.16 -2.35
N LEU A 126 -6.66 10.98 -2.29
CA LEU A 126 -5.89 10.98 -1.05
C LEU A 126 -5.28 12.34 -0.72
N ASN A 127 -5.54 13.33 -1.56
CA ASN A 127 -5.10 14.72 -1.35
C ASN A 127 -3.57 14.86 -1.25
N VAL A 128 -2.85 14.18 -2.11
CA VAL A 128 -1.38 14.24 -2.19
C VAL A 128 -0.88 14.65 -3.58
N GLU A 129 -1.71 15.26 -4.41
CA GLU A 129 -1.33 15.69 -5.76
C GLU A 129 -0.06 16.55 -5.77
N ASN A 130 -0.03 17.55 -4.91
CA ASN A 130 1.09 18.48 -4.85
C ASN A 130 2.36 17.83 -4.30
N LYS A 131 2.21 16.78 -3.53
CA LYS A 131 3.35 16.04 -2.98
C LYS A 131 3.95 15.07 -3.99
N ILE A 132 3.10 14.41 -4.81
CA ILE A 132 3.59 13.39 -5.74
C ILE A 132 4.13 13.98 -7.04
N ARG A 133 3.59 15.12 -7.51
CA ARG A 133 4.03 15.73 -8.77
C ARG A 133 5.54 15.92 -8.87
N PRO A 134 6.23 16.48 -7.86
CA PRO A 134 7.68 16.65 -7.96
C PRO A 134 8.43 15.34 -8.21
N TYR A 135 7.99 14.25 -7.60
CA TYR A 135 8.62 12.95 -7.80
C TYR A 135 8.42 12.42 -9.22
N LEU A 136 7.20 12.58 -9.75
CA LEU A 136 6.89 12.10 -11.10
C LEU A 136 7.57 12.96 -12.18
N GLU A 137 7.58 14.27 -12.01
CA GLU A 137 8.14 15.20 -12.99
C GLU A 137 9.66 15.04 -13.15
N VAL A 138 10.37 14.84 -12.05
CA VAL A 138 11.83 14.67 -12.08
C VAL A 138 12.22 13.37 -12.79
N LEU A 139 11.35 12.37 -12.76
CA LEU A 139 11.66 11.03 -13.27
C LEU A 139 11.05 10.74 -14.65
N LEU A 140 10.37 11.69 -15.22
CA LEU A 140 9.83 11.56 -16.58
C LEU A 140 10.91 11.58 -17.65
#